data_379bf6eb4875f5de85ec8464f454b479
#
_entry.id   379bf6eb4875f5de85ec8464f454b479
#
_cell.length_a   1.000
_cell.length_b   1.000
_cell.length_c   1.000
_cell.angle_alpha   90.00
_cell.angle_beta   90.00
_cell.angle_gamma   90.00
#
_symmetry.space_group_name_H-M   'P 1'
#
loop_
_entity.id
_entity.type
_entity.pdbx_description
1 polymer ?
#
loop_
_entity_poly.entity_id
_entity_poly.type
_entity_poly.pdbx_seq_one_letter_code
_entity_poly.pdbx_strand_id
1 'polypeptide(L)'
;MNEQHKTALALQGGGVHGAYAWGVLDRLIEDGLAIDRVCGVSSGALLAAMVVQGLVKGGPDGARREMRKLWDRVCTANALNPMQNNPIEHWLWGWDLSNNIAFQGMEAALRLFSPSQINPFGHNPLRPVIEDVLDIAALRHPSAIRLTIAATDVETGEAKCWGNAEITTETLMASCCLPLVFHAVSIDGRAYWDGGFAGNPPLQPLLEPDLPQRLVVIRAQTAIRRGVPSTPAEIMNRLTEIACHGVLEAELRALPAEIEVISHGADKVLAELPISSKFNAGDAFIANLFDAGRSAAITRRAAE
;
A
#
# COMPACT_ATOMS: atom_id res chain seq x y z
N MET A 1 -29.72 20.49 -4.81
CA MET A 1 -28.95 19.24 -4.97
C MET A 1 -27.49 19.63 -4.78
N ASN A 2 -26.89 19.26 -3.65
CA ASN A 2 -25.42 19.46 -3.49
C ASN A 2 -24.75 18.63 -4.59
N GLU A 3 -24.02 19.26 -5.51
CA GLU A 3 -23.07 18.57 -6.36
C GLU A 3 -22.04 17.93 -5.43
N GLN A 4 -22.21 16.64 -5.17
CA GLN A 4 -21.18 15.87 -4.47
C GLN A 4 -19.95 15.90 -5.37
N HIS A 5 -18.90 16.60 -4.93
CA HIS A 5 -17.62 16.66 -5.62
C HIS A 5 -17.13 15.24 -5.89
N LYS A 6 -16.93 14.90 -7.18
CA LYS A 6 -16.36 13.62 -7.58
C LYS A 6 -14.90 13.58 -7.15
N THR A 7 -14.63 12.81 -6.10
CA THR A 7 -13.28 12.68 -5.55
C THR A 7 -12.70 11.32 -5.91
N ALA A 8 -11.63 11.32 -6.66
CA ALA A 8 -10.80 10.14 -6.92
C ALA A 8 -9.75 9.99 -5.83
N LEU A 9 -9.46 8.76 -5.44
CA LEU A 9 -8.47 8.41 -4.42
C LEU A 9 -7.37 7.54 -5.01
N ALA A 10 -6.12 7.97 -4.88
CA ALA A 10 -4.92 7.23 -5.27
C ALA A 10 -4.14 6.79 -4.02
N LEU A 11 -4.01 5.48 -3.81
CA LEU A 11 -3.36 4.88 -2.65
C LEU A 11 -2.04 4.22 -3.03
N GLN A 12 -0.94 4.81 -2.59
CA GLN A 12 0.40 4.30 -2.85
C GLN A 12 0.69 3.02 -2.05
N GLY A 13 1.44 2.09 -2.65
CA GLY A 13 2.03 0.95 -1.96
C GLY A 13 3.25 1.33 -1.14
N GLY A 14 3.49 0.61 -0.04
CA GLY A 14 4.62 0.89 0.85
C GLY A 14 4.87 -0.20 1.90
N GLY A 15 4.35 -1.41 1.72
CA GLY A 15 4.44 -2.47 2.73
C GLY A 15 3.75 -2.05 4.03
N VAL A 16 4.38 -2.28 5.18
CA VAL A 16 3.82 -1.90 6.50
C VAL A 16 3.68 -0.39 6.66
N HIS A 17 4.45 0.42 5.93
CA HIS A 17 4.25 1.88 5.91
C HIS A 17 2.86 2.30 5.40
N GLY A 18 2.12 1.40 4.75
CA GLY A 18 0.70 1.57 4.45
C GLY A 18 -0.18 1.86 5.68
N ALA A 19 0.28 1.53 6.90
CA ALA A 19 -0.41 1.90 8.14
C ALA A 19 -0.47 3.43 8.35
N TYR A 20 0.53 4.18 7.86
CA TYR A 20 0.45 5.63 7.80
C TYR A 20 -0.67 6.09 6.84
N ALA A 21 -0.73 5.51 5.65
CA ALA A 21 -1.80 5.80 4.68
C ALA A 21 -3.18 5.45 5.24
N TRP A 22 -3.30 4.34 5.98
CA TRP A 22 -4.52 4.00 6.73
C TRP A 22 -4.92 5.10 7.70
N GLY A 23 -3.98 5.63 8.51
CA GLY A 23 -4.25 6.72 9.45
C GLY A 23 -4.75 7.99 8.76
N VAL A 24 -4.10 8.40 7.67
CA VAL A 24 -4.55 9.54 6.84
C VAL A 24 -5.97 9.31 6.34
N LEU A 25 -6.21 8.16 5.73
CA LEU A 25 -7.49 7.81 5.11
C LEU A 25 -8.62 7.68 6.14
N ASP A 26 -8.35 7.05 7.28
CA ASP A 26 -9.30 6.94 8.39
C ASP A 26 -9.76 8.33 8.86
N ARG A 27 -8.83 9.28 8.98
CA ARG A 27 -9.16 10.65 9.37
C ARG A 27 -9.93 11.41 8.30
N LEU A 28 -9.55 11.29 7.04
CA LEU A 28 -10.26 11.94 5.93
C LEU A 28 -11.70 11.43 5.79
N ILE A 29 -11.92 10.12 5.95
CA ILE A 29 -13.26 9.52 5.94
C ILE A 29 -14.07 9.98 7.15
N GLU A 30 -13.48 10.05 8.35
CA GLU A 30 -14.12 10.61 9.55
C GLU A 30 -14.53 12.06 9.35
N ASP A 31 -13.72 12.85 8.65
CA ASP A 31 -14.00 14.25 8.32
C ASP A 31 -14.99 14.43 7.14
N GLY A 32 -15.53 13.32 6.62
CA GLY A 32 -16.58 13.34 5.61
C GLY A 32 -16.10 13.35 4.17
N LEU A 33 -14.86 12.86 3.89
CA LEU A 33 -14.39 12.67 2.51
C LEU A 33 -15.34 11.73 1.76
N ALA A 34 -16.01 12.26 0.73
CA ALA A 34 -16.83 11.48 -0.19
C ALA A 34 -15.96 10.98 -1.34
N ILE A 35 -15.86 9.65 -1.50
CA ILE A 35 -15.03 8.98 -2.51
C ILE A 35 -15.95 8.36 -3.55
N ASP A 36 -15.73 8.58 -4.84
CA ASP A 36 -16.47 7.95 -5.95
C ASP A 36 -15.66 6.88 -6.70
N ARG A 37 -14.34 6.94 -6.62
CA ARG A 37 -13.44 5.96 -7.23
C ARG A 37 -12.12 5.87 -6.48
N VAL A 38 -11.48 4.70 -6.52
CA VAL A 38 -10.19 4.49 -5.87
C VAL A 38 -9.29 3.58 -6.72
N CYS A 39 -8.01 3.93 -6.82
CA CYS A 39 -6.96 3.08 -7.36
C CYS A 39 -5.88 2.86 -6.30
N GLY A 40 -5.43 1.61 -6.15
CA GLY A 40 -4.40 1.27 -5.19
C GLY A 40 -3.44 0.20 -5.68
N VAL A 41 -2.25 0.19 -5.08
CA VAL A 41 -1.18 -0.76 -5.36
C VAL A 41 -0.64 -1.30 -4.04
N SER A 42 -0.30 -2.61 -3.97
CA SER A 42 0.32 -3.24 -2.81
C SER A 42 -0.52 -3.01 -1.53
N SER A 43 0.05 -2.52 -0.45
CA SER A 43 -0.72 -2.16 0.75
C SER A 43 -1.84 -1.14 0.48
N GLY A 44 -1.65 -0.25 -0.51
CA GLY A 44 -2.69 0.66 -1.00
C GLY A 44 -3.84 -0.07 -1.70
N ALA A 45 -3.57 -1.18 -2.40
CA ALA A 45 -4.61 -2.02 -3.00
C ALA A 45 -5.47 -2.72 -1.94
N LEU A 46 -4.83 -3.21 -0.87
CA LEU A 46 -5.53 -3.80 0.27
C LEU A 46 -6.44 -2.77 0.95
N LEU A 47 -5.91 -1.57 1.22
CA LEU A 47 -6.71 -0.48 1.78
C LEU A 47 -7.87 -0.08 0.86
N ALA A 48 -7.64 0.03 -0.45
CA ALA A 48 -8.67 0.36 -1.43
C ALA A 48 -9.82 -0.66 -1.41
N ALA A 49 -9.50 -1.96 -1.39
CA ALA A 49 -10.50 -3.02 -1.28
C ALA A 49 -11.31 -2.92 0.03
N MET A 50 -10.63 -2.67 1.17
CA MET A 50 -11.30 -2.50 2.48
C MET A 50 -12.22 -1.28 2.50
N VAL A 51 -11.80 -0.17 1.88
CA VAL A 51 -12.66 1.02 1.76
C VAL A 51 -13.92 0.71 0.97
N VAL A 52 -13.79 0.10 -0.21
CA VAL A 52 -14.93 -0.17 -1.09
C VAL A 52 -15.92 -1.14 -0.45
N GLN A 53 -15.44 -2.28 0.06
CA GLN A 53 -16.33 -3.24 0.73
C GLN A 53 -16.95 -2.68 2.01
N GLY A 54 -16.20 -1.86 2.75
CA GLY A 54 -16.69 -1.24 3.98
C GLY A 54 -17.75 -0.18 3.71
N LEU A 55 -17.61 0.63 2.65
CA LEU A 55 -18.62 1.59 2.22
C LEU A 55 -19.94 0.89 1.88
N VAL A 56 -19.88 -0.26 1.20
CA VAL A 56 -21.08 -1.07 0.90
C VAL A 56 -21.71 -1.63 2.17
N LYS A 57 -20.92 -2.13 3.11
CA LYS A 57 -21.40 -2.79 4.34
C LYS A 57 -21.94 -1.83 5.40
N GLY A 58 -21.47 -0.60 5.42
CA GLY A 58 -21.87 0.31 6.51
C GLY A 58 -21.37 1.74 6.35
N GLY A 59 -21.23 2.21 5.10
CA GLY A 59 -20.83 3.58 4.80
C GLY A 59 -19.42 3.93 5.34
N PRO A 60 -19.19 5.20 5.67
CA PRO A 60 -17.88 5.67 6.17
C PRO A 60 -17.37 4.88 7.38
N ASP A 61 -18.22 4.59 8.36
CA ASP A 61 -17.82 3.78 9.52
C ASP A 61 -17.54 2.33 9.15
N GLY A 62 -18.22 1.80 8.13
CA GLY A 62 -17.92 0.49 7.55
C GLY A 62 -16.52 0.44 6.97
N ALA A 63 -16.13 1.44 6.16
CA ALA A 63 -14.80 1.54 5.59
C ALA A 63 -13.71 1.57 6.66
N ARG A 64 -13.89 2.37 7.70
CA ARG A 64 -12.96 2.47 8.83
C ARG A 64 -12.83 1.15 9.58
N ARG A 65 -13.94 0.42 9.80
CA ARG A 65 -13.91 -0.91 10.45
C ARG A 65 -13.18 -1.96 9.61
N GLU A 66 -13.43 -2.00 8.30
CA GLU A 66 -12.78 -3.01 7.43
C GLU A 66 -11.27 -2.74 7.31
N MET A 67 -10.83 -1.48 7.21
CA MET A 67 -9.40 -1.13 7.22
C MET A 67 -8.74 -1.55 8.55
N ARG A 68 -9.39 -1.31 9.69
CA ARG A 68 -8.90 -1.76 11.00
C ARG A 68 -8.78 -3.28 11.04
N LYS A 69 -9.83 -4.01 10.61
CA LYS A 69 -9.81 -5.48 10.54
C LYS A 69 -8.61 -6.00 9.75
N LEU A 70 -8.29 -5.39 8.61
CA LEU A 70 -7.11 -5.76 7.81
C LEU A 70 -5.82 -5.69 8.66
N TRP A 71 -5.57 -4.54 9.30
CA TRP A 71 -4.35 -4.35 10.07
C TRP A 71 -4.28 -5.21 11.32
N ASP A 72 -5.39 -5.43 12.02
CA ASP A 72 -5.47 -6.37 13.15
C ASP A 72 -5.12 -7.80 12.71
N ARG A 73 -5.52 -8.21 11.49
CA ARG A 73 -5.15 -9.52 10.93
C ARG A 73 -3.69 -9.59 10.51
N VAL A 74 -3.13 -8.51 9.97
CA VAL A 74 -1.69 -8.41 9.68
C VAL A 74 -0.87 -8.56 10.96
N CYS A 75 -1.22 -7.84 12.03
CA CYS A 75 -0.58 -7.95 13.34
C CYS A 75 -0.67 -9.38 13.88
N THR A 76 -1.86 -9.98 13.85
CA THR A 76 -2.09 -11.36 14.34
C THR A 76 -1.25 -12.37 13.56
N ALA A 77 -1.22 -12.28 12.23
CA ALA A 77 -0.43 -13.17 11.39
C ALA A 77 1.09 -13.03 11.63
N ASN A 78 1.52 -11.86 12.10
CA ASN A 78 2.91 -11.55 12.36
C ASN A 78 3.36 -11.82 13.82
N ALA A 79 2.46 -12.11 14.73
CA ALA A 79 2.73 -12.18 16.17
C ALA A 79 3.82 -13.19 16.58
N LEU A 80 4.01 -14.26 15.80
CA LEU A 80 5.03 -15.28 16.02
C LEU A 80 6.18 -15.23 15.02
N ASN A 81 6.29 -14.15 14.24
CA ASN A 81 7.34 -14.02 13.24
C ASN A 81 8.70 -13.73 13.91
N PRO A 82 9.70 -14.63 13.79
CA PRO A 82 11.00 -14.45 14.44
C PRO A 82 11.82 -13.28 13.89
N MET A 83 11.44 -12.73 12.74
CA MET A 83 12.06 -11.54 12.15
C MET A 83 11.60 -10.22 12.82
N GLN A 84 10.69 -10.27 13.79
CA GLN A 84 10.29 -9.10 14.56
C GLN A 84 11.15 -8.94 15.81
N ASN A 85 11.42 -7.69 16.19
CA ASN A 85 12.17 -7.40 17.40
C ASN A 85 11.41 -7.86 18.63
N ASN A 86 12.07 -8.60 19.50
CA ASN A 86 11.58 -8.86 20.85
C ASN A 86 11.64 -7.56 21.71
N PRO A 87 11.06 -7.52 22.92
CA PRO A 87 11.05 -6.31 23.73
C PRO A 87 12.42 -5.70 24.04
N ILE A 88 13.47 -6.53 24.18
CA ILE A 88 14.84 -6.08 24.45
C ILE A 88 15.44 -5.47 23.18
N GLU A 89 15.31 -6.16 22.05
CA GLU A 89 15.75 -5.66 20.74
C GLU A 89 15.05 -4.36 20.39
N HIS A 90 13.73 -4.27 20.64
CA HIS A 90 12.97 -3.04 20.44
C HIS A 90 13.47 -1.89 21.32
N TRP A 91 13.81 -2.15 22.57
CA TRP A 91 14.38 -1.15 23.48
C TRP A 91 15.76 -0.65 22.98
N LEU A 92 16.58 -1.53 22.39
CA LEU A 92 17.92 -1.21 21.90
C LEU A 92 17.90 -0.52 20.53
N TRP A 93 17.04 -0.98 19.61
CA TRP A 93 17.08 -0.62 18.18
C TRP A 93 15.78 -0.02 17.64
N GLY A 94 14.78 0.17 18.48
CA GLY A 94 13.49 0.73 18.11
C GLY A 94 12.81 -0.09 17.02
N TRP A 95 12.43 0.58 15.94
CA TRP A 95 11.72 -0.04 14.82
C TRP A 95 12.63 -0.69 13.78
N ASP A 96 13.95 -0.61 13.98
CA ASP A 96 14.95 -1.17 13.07
C ASP A 96 15.08 -2.69 13.26
N LEU A 97 14.82 -3.46 12.19
CA LEU A 97 14.98 -4.91 12.19
C LEU A 97 16.37 -5.36 11.69
N SER A 98 17.20 -4.43 11.22
CA SER A 98 18.49 -4.78 10.60
C SER A 98 19.49 -5.47 11.56
N ASN A 99 19.27 -5.35 12.88
CA ASN A 99 20.05 -6.05 13.90
C ASN A 99 19.41 -7.38 14.36
N ASN A 100 18.19 -7.71 13.92
CA ASN A 100 17.57 -8.98 14.23
C ASN A 100 18.20 -10.11 13.41
N ILE A 101 18.67 -11.18 14.07
CA ILE A 101 19.44 -12.26 13.45
C ILE A 101 18.62 -13.00 12.37
N ALA A 102 17.33 -13.24 12.61
CA ALA A 102 16.48 -13.91 11.64
C ALA A 102 16.24 -13.03 10.41
N PHE A 103 16.08 -11.73 10.60
CA PHE A 103 15.94 -10.75 9.52
C PHE A 103 17.25 -10.68 8.68
N GLN A 104 18.41 -10.60 9.32
CA GLN A 104 19.71 -10.64 8.64
C GLN A 104 19.90 -11.93 7.83
N GLY A 105 19.53 -13.07 8.39
CA GLY A 105 19.59 -14.37 7.71
C GLY A 105 18.70 -14.39 6.45
N MET A 106 17.47 -13.87 6.56
CA MET A 106 16.59 -13.74 5.40
C MET A 106 17.18 -12.79 4.36
N GLU A 107 17.65 -11.61 4.76
CA GLU A 107 18.26 -10.65 3.85
C GLU A 107 19.48 -11.21 3.11
N ALA A 108 20.34 -11.96 3.81
CA ALA A 108 21.47 -12.65 3.20
C ALA A 108 21.02 -13.73 2.19
N ALA A 109 19.98 -14.49 2.53
CA ALA A 109 19.42 -15.50 1.63
C ALA A 109 18.83 -14.85 0.35
N LEU A 110 18.09 -13.75 0.48
CA LEU A 110 17.51 -13.03 -0.67
C LEU A 110 18.56 -12.42 -1.62
N ARG A 111 19.80 -12.25 -1.17
CA ARG A 111 20.93 -11.80 -2.01
C ARG A 111 21.56 -12.93 -2.82
N LEU A 112 21.46 -14.17 -2.35
CA LEU A 112 22.14 -15.33 -2.91
C LEU A 112 21.23 -16.26 -3.70
N PHE A 113 19.94 -16.27 -3.35
CA PHE A 113 18.98 -17.24 -3.87
C PHE A 113 17.73 -16.53 -4.40
N SER A 114 17.10 -17.13 -5.41
CA SER A 114 15.80 -16.70 -5.90
C SER A 114 14.66 -17.10 -4.95
N PRO A 115 13.48 -16.46 -5.03
CA PRO A 115 12.32 -16.87 -4.24
C PRO A 115 11.96 -18.36 -4.41
N SER A 116 12.10 -18.91 -5.62
CA SER A 116 11.84 -20.33 -5.88
C SER A 116 12.81 -21.29 -5.19
N GLN A 117 14.04 -20.85 -4.91
CA GLN A 117 15.03 -21.65 -4.20
C GLN A 117 14.84 -21.59 -2.67
N ILE A 118 14.43 -20.43 -2.14
CA ILE A 118 14.22 -20.23 -0.69
C ILE A 118 12.86 -20.78 -0.26
N ASN A 119 11.85 -20.61 -1.09
CA ASN A 119 10.46 -20.94 -0.81
C ASN A 119 9.85 -21.80 -1.93
N PRO A 120 10.33 -23.05 -2.12
CA PRO A 120 9.93 -23.89 -3.25
C PRO A 120 8.43 -24.21 -3.30
N PHE A 121 7.74 -24.10 -2.16
CA PHE A 121 6.30 -24.33 -2.07
C PHE A 121 5.46 -23.06 -2.29
N GLY A 122 6.07 -21.92 -2.57
CA GLY A 122 5.36 -20.66 -2.85
C GLY A 122 4.53 -20.14 -1.67
N HIS A 123 4.91 -20.48 -0.43
CA HIS A 123 4.17 -20.01 0.75
C HIS A 123 4.23 -18.48 0.86
N ASN A 124 3.06 -17.84 1.03
CA ASN A 124 2.98 -16.41 1.24
C ASN A 124 2.04 -16.12 2.43
N PRO A 125 2.57 -15.58 3.56
CA PRO A 125 1.79 -15.34 4.77
C PRO A 125 0.67 -14.29 4.60
N LEU A 126 0.72 -13.50 3.53
CA LEU A 126 -0.32 -12.51 3.24
C LEU A 126 -1.61 -13.16 2.70
N ARG A 127 -1.51 -14.32 2.03
CA ARG A 127 -2.68 -15.00 1.46
C ARG A 127 -3.78 -15.27 2.48
N PRO A 128 -3.54 -15.95 3.61
CA PRO A 128 -4.59 -16.20 4.60
C PRO A 128 -5.16 -14.92 5.22
N VAL A 129 -4.36 -13.85 5.29
CA VAL A 129 -4.85 -12.54 5.73
C VAL A 129 -5.86 -11.98 4.75
N ILE A 130 -5.54 -11.99 3.45
CA ILE A 130 -6.45 -11.50 2.39
C ILE A 130 -7.73 -12.34 2.35
N GLU A 131 -7.61 -13.67 2.37
CA GLU A 131 -8.74 -14.60 2.32
C GLU A 131 -9.72 -14.41 3.50
N ASP A 132 -9.22 -14.02 4.67
CA ASP A 132 -10.06 -13.77 5.85
C ASP A 132 -10.78 -12.42 5.83
N VAL A 133 -10.21 -11.40 5.18
CA VAL A 133 -10.77 -10.04 5.22
C VAL A 133 -11.52 -9.66 3.94
N LEU A 134 -11.22 -10.30 2.80
CA LEU A 134 -11.76 -9.94 1.50
C LEU A 134 -13.20 -10.43 1.32
N ASP A 135 -14.08 -9.51 0.97
CA ASP A 135 -15.47 -9.79 0.64
C ASP A 135 -15.74 -9.43 -0.83
N ILE A 136 -15.53 -10.42 -1.70
CA ILE A 136 -15.70 -10.25 -3.15
C ILE A 136 -17.14 -9.86 -3.51
N ALA A 137 -18.14 -10.36 -2.77
CA ALA A 137 -19.53 -10.02 -3.03
C ALA A 137 -19.80 -8.54 -2.78
N ALA A 138 -19.22 -7.97 -1.72
CA ALA A 138 -19.32 -6.54 -1.44
C ALA A 138 -18.60 -5.69 -2.51
N LEU A 139 -17.44 -6.12 -3.01
CA LEU A 139 -16.72 -5.41 -4.08
C LEU A 139 -17.51 -5.38 -5.40
N ARG A 140 -18.30 -6.41 -5.67
CA ARG A 140 -19.15 -6.55 -6.88
C ARG A 140 -20.57 -6.02 -6.70
N HIS A 141 -20.89 -5.49 -5.53
CA HIS A 141 -22.23 -4.96 -5.26
C HIS A 141 -22.54 -3.75 -6.16
N PRO A 142 -23.79 -3.58 -6.68
CA PRO A 142 -24.15 -2.46 -7.54
C PRO A 142 -23.93 -1.06 -6.95
N SER A 143 -23.92 -0.94 -5.62
CA SER A 143 -23.60 0.32 -4.93
C SER A 143 -22.11 0.51 -4.63
N ALA A 144 -21.26 -0.43 -4.98
CA ALA A 144 -19.82 -0.29 -4.78
C ALA A 144 -19.27 0.84 -5.66
N ILE A 145 -18.48 1.72 -5.07
CA ILE A 145 -17.71 2.71 -5.83
C ILE A 145 -16.69 2.00 -6.71
N ARG A 146 -16.18 2.69 -7.73
CA ARG A 146 -15.22 2.11 -8.66
C ARG A 146 -13.90 1.83 -7.96
N LEU A 147 -13.44 0.58 -8.04
CA LEU A 147 -12.17 0.11 -7.51
C LEU A 147 -11.29 -0.35 -8.67
N THR A 148 -10.04 0.10 -8.66
CA THR A 148 -8.98 -0.41 -9.53
C THR A 148 -7.81 -0.87 -8.69
N ILE A 149 -7.32 -2.07 -8.97
CA ILE A 149 -6.10 -2.64 -8.39
C ILE A 149 -5.12 -2.88 -9.52
N ALA A 150 -3.84 -2.50 -9.32
CA ALA A 150 -2.83 -2.67 -10.33
C ALA A 150 -1.68 -3.58 -9.86
N ALA A 151 -1.14 -4.35 -10.80
CA ALA A 151 0.11 -5.10 -10.67
C ALA A 151 0.98 -4.86 -11.91
N THR A 152 2.26 -5.23 -11.83
CA THR A 152 3.20 -5.13 -12.94
C THR A 152 3.26 -6.46 -13.69
N ASP A 153 2.96 -6.46 -14.97
CA ASP A 153 3.20 -7.61 -15.85
C ASP A 153 4.71 -7.83 -16.01
N VAL A 154 5.19 -9.03 -15.67
CA VAL A 154 6.62 -9.33 -15.62
C VAL A 154 7.28 -9.27 -17.00
N GLU A 155 6.56 -9.65 -18.05
CA GLU A 155 7.11 -9.75 -19.41
C GLU A 155 7.17 -8.39 -20.10
N THR A 156 6.14 -7.55 -19.88
CA THR A 156 6.04 -6.26 -20.60
C THR A 156 6.53 -5.07 -19.75
N GLY A 157 6.53 -5.21 -18.41
CA GLY A 157 6.77 -4.10 -17.48
C GLY A 157 5.59 -3.13 -17.35
N GLU A 158 4.48 -3.39 -18.03
CA GLU A 158 3.31 -2.52 -18.01
C GLU A 158 2.40 -2.77 -16.81
N ALA A 159 1.63 -1.75 -16.43
CA ALA A 159 0.61 -1.90 -15.40
C ALA A 159 -0.59 -2.69 -15.94
N LYS A 160 -0.91 -3.82 -15.31
CA LYS A 160 -2.19 -4.50 -15.47
C LYS A 160 -3.14 -4.02 -14.38
N CYS A 161 -4.28 -3.48 -14.81
CA CYS A 161 -5.34 -3.01 -13.93
C CYS A 161 -6.53 -3.96 -13.95
N TRP A 162 -7.13 -4.23 -12.77
CA TRP A 162 -8.36 -4.99 -12.60
C TRP A 162 -9.41 -4.14 -11.89
N GLY A 163 -10.62 -4.12 -12.44
CA GLY A 163 -11.79 -3.46 -11.85
C GLY A 163 -12.57 -4.36 -10.91
N ASN A 164 -13.59 -3.81 -10.22
CA ASN A 164 -14.42 -4.49 -9.20
C ASN A 164 -14.80 -5.94 -9.55
N ALA A 165 -15.22 -6.21 -10.80
CA ALA A 165 -15.69 -7.52 -11.22
C ALA A 165 -14.57 -8.57 -11.34
N GLU A 166 -13.34 -8.13 -11.56
CA GLU A 166 -12.17 -8.96 -11.81
C GLU A 166 -11.33 -9.20 -10.54
N ILE A 167 -11.61 -8.46 -9.44
CA ILE A 167 -10.82 -8.57 -8.22
C ILE A 167 -11.06 -9.91 -7.54
N THR A 168 -9.95 -10.57 -7.20
CA THR A 168 -9.86 -11.84 -6.49
C THR A 168 -8.73 -11.79 -5.47
N THR A 169 -8.56 -12.82 -4.67
CA THR A 169 -7.38 -13.00 -3.83
C THR A 169 -6.10 -12.92 -4.66
N GLU A 170 -6.07 -13.56 -5.83
CA GLU A 170 -4.91 -13.62 -6.72
C GLU A 170 -4.51 -12.24 -7.23
N THR A 171 -5.46 -11.38 -7.61
CA THR A 171 -5.15 -10.02 -8.09
C THR A 171 -4.57 -9.14 -6.98
N LEU A 172 -5.06 -9.28 -5.74
CA LEU A 172 -4.47 -8.62 -4.57
C LEU A 172 -3.09 -9.17 -4.24
N MET A 173 -2.92 -10.50 -4.31
CA MET A 173 -1.62 -11.14 -4.13
C MET A 173 -0.61 -10.69 -5.20
N ALA A 174 -1.03 -10.52 -6.45
CA ALA A 174 -0.20 -10.01 -7.55
C ALA A 174 0.24 -8.58 -7.27
N SER A 175 -0.70 -7.72 -6.86
CA SER A 175 -0.43 -6.33 -6.49
C SER A 175 0.57 -6.18 -5.33
N CYS A 176 0.65 -7.19 -4.44
CA CYS A 176 1.54 -7.20 -3.27
C CYS A 176 2.77 -8.11 -3.44
N CYS A 177 3.06 -8.59 -4.66
CA CYS A 177 4.10 -9.57 -4.90
C CYS A 177 5.48 -8.93 -5.05
N LEU A 178 6.25 -8.83 -3.97
CA LEU A 178 7.63 -8.34 -4.02
C LEU A 178 8.54 -9.32 -4.76
N PRO A 179 9.23 -8.91 -5.86
CA PRO A 179 9.95 -9.81 -6.77
C PRO A 179 11.04 -10.65 -6.14
N LEU A 180 11.76 -10.11 -5.15
CA LEU A 180 12.87 -10.80 -4.48
C LEU A 180 12.40 -11.67 -3.31
N VAL A 181 11.15 -11.50 -2.85
CA VAL A 181 10.64 -12.18 -1.64
C VAL A 181 9.71 -13.33 -2.00
N PHE A 182 8.87 -13.15 -3.03
CA PHE A 182 7.84 -14.10 -3.39
C PHE A 182 7.93 -14.52 -4.86
N HIS A 183 7.41 -15.70 -5.16
CA HIS A 183 7.18 -16.13 -6.55
C HIS A 183 6.22 -15.16 -7.24
N ALA A 184 6.47 -14.89 -8.53
CA ALA A 184 5.51 -14.14 -9.33
C ALA A 184 4.14 -14.83 -9.28
N VAL A 185 3.08 -14.04 -9.17
CA VAL A 185 1.71 -14.56 -9.15
C VAL A 185 1.25 -14.78 -10.58
N SER A 186 0.80 -16.01 -10.89
CA SER A 186 0.29 -16.35 -12.22
C SER A 186 -1.23 -16.16 -12.26
N ILE A 187 -1.71 -15.37 -13.22
CA ILE A 187 -3.14 -15.15 -13.51
C ILE A 187 -3.31 -15.27 -15.02
N ASP A 188 -4.18 -16.16 -15.47
CA ASP A 188 -4.49 -16.41 -16.89
C ASP A 188 -3.24 -16.63 -17.75
N GLY A 189 -2.25 -17.36 -17.22
CA GLY A 189 -1.01 -17.71 -17.90
C GLY A 189 0.04 -16.59 -17.97
N ARG A 190 -0.20 -15.43 -17.38
CA ARG A 190 0.75 -14.32 -17.26
C ARG A 190 1.27 -14.18 -15.83
N ALA A 191 2.51 -13.74 -15.69
CA ALA A 191 3.16 -13.57 -14.39
C ALA A 191 3.15 -12.09 -13.96
N TYR A 192 2.87 -11.85 -12.67
CA TYR A 192 2.75 -10.51 -12.12
C TYR A 192 3.61 -10.31 -10.88
N TRP A 193 4.17 -9.12 -10.77
CA TRP A 193 4.83 -8.58 -9.58
C TRP A 193 4.07 -7.38 -9.01
N ASP A 194 4.53 -6.90 -7.86
CA ASP A 194 3.99 -5.70 -7.18
C ASP A 194 3.80 -4.55 -8.17
N GLY A 195 2.64 -3.92 -8.11
CA GLY A 195 2.24 -2.88 -9.05
C GLY A 195 3.08 -1.62 -8.97
N GLY A 196 3.79 -1.41 -7.86
CA GLY A 196 4.62 -0.22 -7.64
C GLY A 196 5.73 -0.01 -8.66
N PHE A 197 6.11 -1.04 -9.43
CA PHE A 197 7.12 -0.92 -10.48
C PHE A 197 6.59 -0.32 -11.78
N ALA A 198 5.30 -0.53 -12.10
CA ALA A 198 4.68 0.00 -13.32
C ALA A 198 3.87 1.29 -13.08
N GLY A 199 3.42 1.53 -11.83
CA GLY A 199 2.69 2.73 -11.44
C GLY A 199 2.29 2.65 -9.96
N ASN A 200 2.56 3.67 -9.16
CA ASN A 200 2.36 3.57 -7.71
C ASN A 200 1.47 4.67 -7.12
N PRO A 201 0.13 4.57 -7.28
CA PRO A 201 -0.60 3.74 -8.24
C PRO A 201 -0.66 4.41 -9.63
N PRO A 202 -1.03 3.68 -10.71
CA PRO A 202 -1.33 4.31 -11.99
C PRO A 202 -2.57 5.21 -11.85
N LEU A 203 -2.51 6.43 -12.41
CA LEU A 203 -3.58 7.43 -12.27
C LEU A 203 -4.62 7.37 -13.40
N GLN A 204 -4.22 6.86 -14.57
CA GLN A 204 -5.09 6.82 -15.75
C GLN A 204 -6.47 6.19 -15.48
N PRO A 205 -6.62 5.07 -14.72
CA PRO A 205 -7.94 4.51 -14.41
C PRO A 205 -8.84 5.41 -13.58
N LEU A 206 -8.28 6.41 -12.88
CA LEU A 206 -9.02 7.38 -12.09
C LEU A 206 -9.58 8.53 -12.94
N LEU A 207 -9.10 8.69 -14.17
CA LEU A 207 -9.52 9.75 -15.09
C LEU A 207 -10.68 9.32 -16.01
N GLU A 208 -11.04 8.05 -15.98
CA GLU A 208 -12.08 7.47 -16.83
C GLU A 208 -13.33 7.08 -16.02
N PRO A 209 -14.52 7.11 -16.66
CA PRO A 209 -14.84 7.58 -18.01
C PRO A 209 -14.97 9.11 -18.07
N ASP A 210 -14.90 9.78 -16.94
CA ASP A 210 -15.03 11.23 -16.79
C ASP A 210 -14.00 11.73 -15.78
N LEU A 211 -13.51 12.95 -15.94
CA LEU A 211 -12.54 13.54 -15.04
C LEU A 211 -13.11 13.76 -13.63
N PRO A 212 -12.37 13.40 -12.57
CA PRO A 212 -12.74 13.77 -11.22
C PRO A 212 -12.50 15.27 -11.02
N GLN A 213 -13.29 15.91 -10.17
CA GLN A 213 -13.03 17.30 -9.79
C GLN A 213 -11.83 17.39 -8.85
N ARG A 214 -11.62 16.35 -8.04
CA ARG A 214 -10.54 16.27 -7.05
C ARG A 214 -9.85 14.90 -7.10
N LEU A 215 -8.54 14.93 -7.04
CA LEU A 215 -7.70 13.75 -6.84
C LEU A 215 -6.96 13.84 -5.50
N VAL A 216 -7.28 12.94 -4.58
CA VAL A 216 -6.56 12.80 -3.31
C VAL A 216 -5.52 11.69 -3.46
N VAL A 217 -4.24 12.03 -3.28
CA VAL A 217 -3.11 11.09 -3.33
C VAL A 217 -2.60 10.87 -1.92
N ILE A 218 -2.61 9.63 -1.44
CA ILE A 218 -2.06 9.27 -0.13
C ILE A 218 -0.79 8.46 -0.35
N ARG A 219 0.34 9.02 0.07
CA ARG A 219 1.66 8.40 -0.10
C ARG A 219 2.01 7.53 1.09
N ALA A 220 2.61 6.37 0.82
CA ALA A 220 3.12 5.42 1.80
C ALA A 220 4.63 5.17 1.62
N GLN A 221 5.29 5.98 0.79
CA GLN A 221 6.74 5.96 0.59
C GLN A 221 7.28 7.39 0.68
N THR A 222 8.56 7.51 1.07
CA THR A 222 9.25 8.81 1.07
C THR A 222 9.78 9.14 -0.32
N ALA A 223 9.58 10.38 -0.75
CA ALA A 223 10.20 10.92 -1.96
C ALA A 223 11.64 11.35 -1.69
N ILE A 224 11.91 11.84 -0.48
CA ILE A 224 13.18 12.40 -0.08
C ILE A 224 13.81 11.51 1.00
N ARG A 225 15.05 11.09 0.78
CA ARG A 225 15.87 10.41 1.79
C ARG A 225 17.23 11.09 1.87
N ARG A 226 17.61 11.54 3.07
CA ARG A 226 18.90 12.17 3.30
C ARG A 226 20.02 11.14 3.35
N GLY A 227 21.22 11.58 2.98
CA GLY A 227 22.41 10.73 2.95
C GLY A 227 22.56 9.93 1.67
N VAL A 228 23.70 9.26 1.53
CA VAL A 228 24.00 8.38 0.39
C VAL A 228 23.92 6.94 0.89
N PRO A 229 23.09 6.09 0.27
CA PRO A 229 22.98 4.69 0.67
C PRO A 229 24.33 3.97 0.49
N SER A 230 24.74 3.19 1.48
CA SER A 230 26.05 2.57 1.54
C SER A 230 26.01 1.04 1.46
N THR A 231 24.91 0.42 1.86
CA THR A 231 24.72 -1.03 1.77
C THR A 231 23.93 -1.43 0.53
N PRO A 232 24.10 -2.66 0.00
CA PRO A 232 23.29 -3.14 -1.12
C PRO A 232 21.78 -3.04 -0.90
N ALA A 233 21.30 -3.30 0.32
CA ALA A 233 19.89 -3.18 0.67
C ALA A 233 19.41 -1.73 0.59
N GLU A 234 20.17 -0.79 1.14
CA GLU A 234 19.85 0.64 1.06
C GLU A 234 19.84 1.15 -0.38
N ILE A 235 20.83 0.74 -1.19
CA ILE A 235 20.91 1.11 -2.60
C ILE A 235 19.68 0.59 -3.34
N MET A 236 19.36 -0.71 -3.20
CA MET A 236 18.21 -1.34 -3.86
C MET A 236 16.87 -0.69 -3.45
N ASN A 237 16.69 -0.42 -2.14
CA ASN A 237 15.51 0.30 -1.66
C ASN A 237 15.42 1.69 -2.27
N ARG A 238 16.52 2.44 -2.32
CA ARG A 238 16.52 3.79 -2.88
C ARG A 238 16.24 3.80 -4.38
N LEU A 239 16.76 2.85 -5.13
CA LEU A 239 16.42 2.66 -6.55
C LEU A 239 14.91 2.43 -6.74
N THR A 240 14.31 1.58 -5.91
CA THR A 240 12.86 1.34 -5.93
C THR A 240 12.07 2.59 -5.57
N GLU A 241 12.45 3.32 -4.52
CA GLU A 241 11.80 4.58 -4.13
C GLU A 241 11.87 5.62 -5.26
N ILE A 242 13.02 5.76 -5.92
CA ILE A 242 13.21 6.70 -7.05
C ILE A 242 12.32 6.31 -8.22
N ALA A 243 12.30 5.03 -8.60
CA ALA A 243 11.49 4.53 -9.70
C ALA A 243 10.00 4.77 -9.45
N CYS A 244 9.49 4.29 -8.32
CA CYS A 244 8.07 4.45 -7.94
C CYS A 244 7.65 5.93 -7.83
N HIS A 245 8.50 6.77 -7.25
CA HIS A 245 8.24 8.20 -7.13
C HIS A 245 8.25 8.88 -8.51
N GLY A 246 9.24 8.57 -9.36
CA GLY A 246 9.39 9.18 -10.67
C GLY A 246 8.19 8.95 -11.58
N VAL A 247 7.65 7.73 -11.60
CA VAL A 247 6.45 7.39 -12.38
C VAL A 247 5.23 8.19 -11.88
N LEU A 248 4.95 8.17 -10.58
CA LEU A 248 3.82 8.90 -10.01
C LEU A 248 3.91 10.42 -10.28
N GLU A 249 5.10 11.02 -10.13
CA GLU A 249 5.28 12.45 -10.40
C GLU A 249 5.14 12.80 -11.88
N ALA A 250 5.52 11.89 -12.78
CA ALA A 250 5.30 12.08 -14.21
C ALA A 250 3.81 12.08 -14.55
N GLU A 251 3.05 11.13 -14.01
CA GLU A 251 1.60 11.07 -14.18
C GLU A 251 0.90 12.28 -13.56
N LEU A 252 1.28 12.72 -12.36
CA LEU A 252 0.71 13.90 -11.71
C LEU A 252 0.94 15.19 -12.53
N ARG A 253 2.12 15.34 -13.15
CA ARG A 253 2.40 16.48 -14.04
C ARG A 253 1.63 16.45 -15.35
N ALA A 254 1.21 15.28 -15.80
CA ALA A 254 0.44 15.10 -17.02
C ALA A 254 -1.08 15.25 -16.81
N LEU A 255 -1.54 15.44 -15.56
CA LEU A 255 -2.96 15.61 -15.29
C LEU A 255 -3.52 16.89 -15.91
N PRO A 256 -4.80 16.88 -16.36
CA PRO A 256 -5.52 18.09 -16.72
C PRO A 256 -5.53 19.12 -15.58
N ALA A 257 -5.35 20.41 -15.96
CA ALA A 257 -5.25 21.50 -14.97
C ALA A 257 -6.55 21.74 -14.17
N GLU A 258 -7.67 21.20 -14.65
CA GLU A 258 -8.99 21.31 -14.02
C GLU A 258 -9.13 20.42 -12.78
N ILE A 259 -8.22 19.45 -12.59
CA ILE A 259 -8.26 18.52 -11.45
C ILE A 259 -7.54 19.15 -10.26
N GLU A 260 -8.27 19.37 -9.17
CA GLU A 260 -7.66 19.75 -7.89
C GLU A 260 -6.88 18.57 -7.31
N VAL A 261 -5.56 18.67 -7.18
CA VAL A 261 -4.72 17.61 -6.62
C VAL A 261 -4.36 17.91 -5.17
N ILE A 262 -4.78 17.01 -4.26
CA ILE A 262 -4.44 17.05 -2.84
C ILE A 262 -3.53 15.86 -2.53
N SER A 263 -2.26 16.10 -2.19
CA SER A 263 -1.30 15.03 -1.89
C SER A 263 -0.95 15.01 -0.41
N HIS A 264 -1.21 13.91 0.29
CA HIS A 264 -0.77 13.65 1.65
C HIS A 264 0.58 12.90 1.60
N GLY A 265 1.68 13.65 1.79
CA GLY A 265 3.03 13.11 1.80
C GLY A 265 3.37 12.44 3.14
N ALA A 266 4.26 11.46 3.09
CA ALA A 266 4.74 10.70 4.24
C ALA A 266 6.18 11.07 4.66
N ASP A 267 6.84 11.99 3.96
CA ASP A 267 8.27 12.28 4.11
C ASP A 267 8.66 12.65 5.54
N LYS A 268 7.85 13.45 6.24
CA LYS A 268 8.15 13.88 7.62
C LYS A 268 8.22 12.73 8.62
N VAL A 269 7.55 11.62 8.34
CA VAL A 269 7.48 10.45 9.22
C VAL A 269 8.39 9.34 8.71
N LEU A 270 8.32 9.03 7.40
CA LEU A 270 8.97 7.85 6.85
C LEU A 270 10.43 8.07 6.44
N ALA A 271 10.86 9.33 6.22
CA ALA A 271 12.25 9.60 5.82
C ALA A 271 13.29 9.23 6.89
N GLU A 272 12.90 9.34 8.16
CA GLU A 272 13.76 9.03 9.31
C GLU A 272 13.70 7.54 9.73
N LEU A 273 12.76 6.76 9.16
CA LEU A 273 12.63 5.35 9.49
C LEU A 273 13.66 4.50 8.74
N PRO A 274 14.23 3.47 9.40
CA PRO A 274 15.11 2.52 8.74
C PRO A 274 14.35 1.73 7.67
N ILE A 275 15.07 1.28 6.65
CA ILE A 275 14.47 0.56 5.51
C ILE A 275 13.78 -0.73 5.95
N SER A 276 14.40 -1.44 6.89
CA SER A 276 13.88 -2.67 7.47
C SER A 276 12.49 -2.50 8.11
N SER A 277 12.14 -1.28 8.53
CA SER A 277 10.84 -0.99 9.13
C SER A 277 9.64 -1.23 8.18
N LYS A 278 9.86 -1.28 6.86
CA LYS A 278 8.84 -1.68 5.88
C LYS A 278 8.31 -3.11 6.10
N PHE A 279 9.08 -3.94 6.83
CA PHE A 279 8.75 -5.31 7.19
C PHE A 279 8.36 -5.47 8.67
N ASN A 280 8.38 -4.38 9.43
CA ASN A 280 8.01 -4.39 10.85
C ASN A 280 6.49 -4.33 11.01
N ALA A 281 5.84 -5.49 11.11
CA ALA A 281 4.39 -5.60 11.32
C ALA A 281 4.00 -5.80 12.80
N GLY A 282 4.80 -5.25 13.72
CA GLY A 282 4.48 -5.22 15.15
C GLY A 282 3.36 -4.23 15.47
N ASP A 283 2.46 -4.61 16.39
CA ASP A 283 1.26 -3.85 16.76
C ASP A 283 1.58 -2.39 17.14
N ALA A 284 2.59 -2.19 17.99
CA ALA A 284 3.00 -0.86 18.43
C ALA A 284 3.52 0.03 17.31
N PHE A 285 4.22 -0.56 16.32
CA PHE A 285 4.71 0.19 15.15
C PHE A 285 3.57 0.58 14.22
N ILE A 286 2.67 -0.36 13.93
CA ILE A 286 1.47 -0.11 13.12
C ILE A 286 0.60 0.97 13.75
N ALA A 287 0.37 0.90 15.08
CA ALA A 287 -0.37 1.94 15.82
C ALA A 287 0.31 3.31 15.74
N ASN A 288 1.64 3.36 15.90
CA ASN A 288 2.42 4.60 15.79
C ASN A 288 2.28 5.24 14.40
N LEU A 289 2.39 4.45 13.34
CA LEU A 289 2.20 4.92 11.96
C LEU A 289 0.77 5.40 11.70
N PHE A 290 -0.23 4.69 12.22
CA PHE A 290 -1.63 5.09 12.12
C PHE A 290 -1.86 6.45 12.77
N ASP A 291 -1.42 6.64 14.01
CA ASP A 291 -1.58 7.91 14.74
C ASP A 291 -0.85 9.06 14.07
N ALA A 292 0.36 8.82 13.54
CA ALA A 292 1.11 9.80 12.76
C ALA A 292 0.37 10.20 11.48
N GLY A 293 -0.25 9.23 10.79
CA GLY A 293 -1.07 9.48 9.60
C GLY A 293 -2.31 10.32 9.91
N ARG A 294 -3.05 9.98 10.96
CA ARG A 294 -4.21 10.78 11.41
C ARG A 294 -3.82 12.22 11.75
N SER A 295 -2.71 12.38 12.46
CA SER A 295 -2.19 13.71 12.84
C SER A 295 -1.79 14.55 11.62
N ALA A 296 -1.15 13.94 10.62
CA ALA A 296 -0.74 14.62 9.39
C ALA A 296 -1.94 15.11 8.56
N ALA A 297 -3.06 14.37 8.53
CA ALA A 297 -4.29 14.77 7.86
C ALA A 297 -4.91 16.03 8.48
N ILE A 298 -4.90 16.15 9.82
CA ILE A 298 -5.41 17.31 10.56
C ILE A 298 -4.60 18.56 10.25
N THR A 299 -3.26 18.46 10.29
CA THR A 299 -2.37 19.60 10.12
C THR A 299 -2.54 20.25 8.75
N ARG A 300 -2.82 19.49 7.71
CA ARG A 300 -3.02 20.01 6.37
C ARG A 300 -4.33 20.80 6.25
N ARG A 301 -5.42 20.29 6.85
CA ARG A 301 -6.72 20.96 6.84
C ARG A 301 -6.70 22.32 7.57
N ALA A 302 -5.87 22.45 8.60
CA ALA A 302 -5.68 23.73 9.33
C ALA A 302 -4.86 24.76 8.57
N ALA A 303 -4.17 24.36 7.49
CA ALA A 303 -3.31 25.21 6.66
C ALA A 303 -3.99 25.67 5.35
N GLU A 304 -5.14 25.10 5.01
CA GLU A 304 -6.03 25.49 3.91
C GLU A 304 -7.09 26.48 4.40
#